data_c7f10ee53a6bd738459b6b2742a9cced
#
_entry.id   c7f10ee53a6bd738459b6b2742a9cced
#
_cell.length_a   1.000
_cell.length_b   1.000
_cell.length_c   1.000
_cell.angle_alpha   90.00
_cell.angle_beta   90.00
_cell.angle_gamma   90.00
#
_symmetry.space_group_name_H-M   'P 1'
#
loop_
_entity.id
_entity.type
_entity.pdbx_description
1 polymer ?
#
loop_
_entity_poly.entity_id
_entity_poly.type
_entity_poly.pdbx_seq_one_letter_code
_entity_poly.pdbx_strand_id
1 'polypeptide(L)'
;EVEQNSGPLSVPEGAIASLNCTYSDRVSQSFFWYRQYSGKSPELIMSIYSNGDKEAGRFTAQLNKASQYVSLLIRDSQPSDSATYLCAVKMNSGGYQKVTLE
;
A
#
# COMPACT_ATOMS: atom_id res chain seq x y z
N GLU A 1 5.86 6.01 -12.87
CA GLU A 1 6.19 6.69 -11.61
C GLU A 1 5.13 6.42 -10.57
N VAL A 2 5.55 6.17 -9.33
CA VAL A 2 4.69 5.87 -8.20
C VAL A 2 4.91 6.92 -7.13
N GLU A 3 3.82 7.47 -6.61
CA GLU A 3 3.86 8.47 -5.55
C GLU A 3 3.03 8.00 -4.36
N GLN A 4 3.53 8.27 -3.16
CA GLN A 4 2.86 7.94 -1.90
C GLN A 4 2.78 9.17 -1.01
N ASN A 5 1.98 9.07 0.06
CA ASN A 5 1.96 10.10 1.08
C ASN A 5 3.39 10.31 1.58
N SER A 6 3.78 11.54 1.76
CA SER A 6 5.10 11.85 2.32
C SER A 6 4.96 12.12 3.82
N GLY A 7 6.02 11.77 4.55
CA GLY A 7 6.10 12.02 5.98
C GLY A 7 5.46 10.94 6.84
N PRO A 8 5.76 10.94 8.13
CA PRO A 8 5.19 9.97 9.05
C PRO A 8 3.70 10.24 9.27
N LEU A 9 2.94 9.15 9.35
CA LEU A 9 1.52 9.23 9.68
C LEU A 9 1.34 8.93 11.16
N SER A 10 0.71 9.87 11.85
CA SER A 10 0.34 9.67 13.25
C SER A 10 -1.14 9.35 13.31
N VAL A 11 -1.45 8.13 13.72
CA VAL A 11 -2.84 7.67 13.81
C VAL A 11 -3.12 7.23 15.24
N PRO A 12 -4.19 7.75 15.86
CA PRO A 12 -4.55 7.31 17.21
C PRO A 12 -4.82 5.81 17.23
N GLU A 13 -4.47 5.16 18.35
CA GLU A 13 -4.75 3.75 18.54
C GLU A 13 -6.25 3.49 18.41
N GLY A 14 -6.61 2.41 17.72
CA GLY A 14 -8.00 2.06 17.49
C GLY A 14 -8.62 2.74 16.26
N ALA A 15 -7.96 3.74 15.68
CA ALA A 15 -8.45 4.42 14.49
C ALA A 15 -8.05 3.69 13.23
N ILE A 16 -8.53 4.18 12.08
CA ILE A 16 -8.16 3.63 10.77
C ILE A 16 -6.97 4.43 10.24
N ALA A 17 -5.88 3.72 9.91
CA ALA A 17 -4.77 4.31 9.18
C ALA A 17 -5.03 4.15 7.69
N SER A 18 -4.80 5.19 6.92
CA SER A 18 -5.00 5.18 5.47
C SER A 18 -3.72 5.58 4.76
N LEU A 19 -3.23 4.70 3.91
CA LEU A 19 -2.02 4.90 3.14
C LEU A 19 -2.37 4.89 1.66
N ASN A 20 -1.87 5.88 0.91
CA ASN A 20 -2.22 6.05 -0.49
C ASN A 20 -1.00 5.97 -1.39
N CYS A 21 -1.21 5.41 -2.56
CA CYS A 21 -0.18 5.26 -3.58
C CYS A 21 -0.81 5.58 -4.93
N THR A 22 -0.20 6.50 -5.67
CA THR A 22 -0.62 6.80 -7.03
C THR A 22 0.45 6.30 -7.99
N TYR A 23 0.05 5.96 -9.20
CA TYR A 23 0.97 5.43 -10.20
C TYR A 23 0.63 6.00 -11.58
N SER A 24 1.61 5.98 -12.48
CA SER A 24 1.47 6.58 -13.80
C SER A 24 1.28 5.58 -14.94
N ASP A 25 1.66 4.32 -14.74
CA ASP A 25 1.53 3.29 -15.79
C ASP A 25 0.07 2.85 -15.91
N ARG A 26 -0.59 3.26 -17.00
CA ARG A 26 -2.01 2.96 -17.22
C ARG A 26 -2.31 1.50 -17.53
N VAL A 27 -1.28 0.73 -17.88
CA VAL A 27 -1.45 -0.68 -18.23
C VAL A 27 -0.98 -1.62 -17.12
N SER A 28 -0.60 -1.07 -15.97
CA SER A 28 -0.26 -1.88 -14.80
C SER A 28 -1.46 -2.70 -14.35
N GLN A 29 -1.22 -3.95 -14.01
CA GLN A 29 -2.27 -4.90 -13.65
C GLN A 29 -2.13 -5.52 -12.27
N SER A 30 -0.99 -5.36 -11.63
CA SER A 30 -0.71 -6.00 -10.35
C SER A 30 -0.16 -4.98 -9.38
N PHE A 31 -0.72 -4.97 -8.19
CA PHE A 31 -0.40 -3.99 -7.16
C PHE A 31 -0.18 -4.72 -5.86
N PHE A 32 0.85 -4.29 -5.10
CA PHE A 32 1.29 -5.00 -3.91
C PHE A 32 1.54 -4.03 -2.78
N TRP A 33 1.18 -4.45 -1.56
CA TRP A 33 1.53 -3.75 -0.34
C TRP A 33 2.44 -4.64 0.50
N TYR A 34 3.56 -4.07 0.95
CA TYR A 34 4.51 -4.73 1.82
C TYR A 34 4.63 -3.96 3.12
N ARG A 35 5.01 -4.66 4.18
CA ARG A 35 5.31 -4.07 5.47
C ARG A 35 6.75 -4.42 5.83
N GLN A 36 7.48 -3.43 6.33
CA GLN A 36 8.86 -3.62 6.75
C GLN A 36 9.04 -3.05 8.15
N TYR A 37 9.25 -3.93 9.11
CA TYR A 37 9.63 -3.50 10.45
C TYR A 37 11.10 -3.06 10.46
N SER A 38 11.45 -2.19 11.41
CA SER A 38 12.81 -1.66 11.53
C SER A 38 13.82 -2.80 11.62
N GLY A 39 14.85 -2.73 10.77
CA GLY A 39 15.91 -3.74 10.73
C GLY A 39 15.51 -5.10 10.14
N LYS A 40 14.32 -5.20 9.57
CA LYS A 40 13.82 -6.46 9.00
C LYS A 40 13.60 -6.32 7.49
N SER A 41 13.41 -7.46 6.82
CA SER A 41 13.08 -7.48 5.41
C SER A 41 11.61 -7.15 5.19
N PRO A 42 11.25 -6.58 4.01
CA PRO A 42 9.85 -6.39 3.68
C PRO A 42 9.10 -7.72 3.61
N GLU A 43 7.85 -7.71 4.05
CA GLU A 43 6.96 -8.86 3.93
C GLU A 43 5.71 -8.45 3.17
N LEU A 44 5.23 -9.34 2.29
CA LEU A 44 4.02 -9.08 1.52
C LEU A 44 2.80 -9.13 2.44
N ILE A 45 2.01 -8.06 2.43
CA ILE A 45 0.74 -8.00 3.16
C ILE A 45 -0.39 -8.45 2.24
N MET A 46 -0.50 -7.80 1.10
CA MET A 46 -1.61 -8.01 0.17
C MET A 46 -1.18 -7.71 -1.25
N SER A 47 -1.86 -8.37 -2.18
CA SER A 47 -1.84 -8.01 -3.59
C SER A 47 -3.27 -7.75 -4.05
N ILE A 48 -3.44 -6.88 -5.05
CA ILE A 48 -4.75 -6.59 -5.61
C ILE A 48 -4.60 -6.37 -7.12
N TYR A 49 -5.54 -6.92 -7.89
CA TYR A 49 -5.48 -6.91 -9.36
C TYR A 49 -6.72 -6.31 -10.00
N SER A 50 -7.81 -6.24 -9.29
CA SER A 50 -9.11 -5.78 -9.81
C SER A 50 -9.58 -4.57 -9.04
N ASN A 51 -10.30 -3.68 -9.73
CA ASN A 51 -10.92 -2.53 -9.09
C ASN A 51 -11.80 -2.97 -7.92
N GLY A 52 -11.86 -2.14 -6.89
CA GLY A 52 -12.66 -2.36 -5.71
C GLY A 52 -11.80 -2.66 -4.50
N ASP A 53 -12.40 -3.30 -3.51
CA ASP A 53 -11.80 -3.54 -2.21
C ASP A 53 -11.48 -5.02 -2.02
N LYS A 54 -10.38 -5.29 -1.32
CA LYS A 54 -10.00 -6.64 -0.93
C LYS A 54 -9.59 -6.60 0.53
N GLU A 55 -10.17 -7.47 1.34
CA GLU A 55 -9.89 -7.51 2.77
C GLU A 55 -9.08 -8.74 3.18
N ALA A 56 -8.18 -8.56 4.13
CA ALA A 56 -7.43 -9.63 4.77
C ALA A 56 -7.11 -9.19 6.20
N GLY A 57 -7.76 -9.82 7.19
CA GLY A 57 -7.61 -9.42 8.58
C GLY A 57 -8.01 -7.97 8.79
N ARG A 58 -7.13 -7.18 9.40
CA ARG A 58 -7.38 -5.76 9.64
C ARG A 58 -7.00 -4.88 8.45
N PHE A 59 -6.51 -5.47 7.37
CA PHE A 59 -6.09 -4.74 6.18
C PHE A 59 -7.18 -4.75 5.12
N THR A 60 -7.36 -3.60 4.46
CA THR A 60 -8.20 -3.49 3.27
C THR A 60 -7.40 -2.77 2.20
N ALA A 61 -7.20 -3.43 1.07
CA ALA A 61 -6.60 -2.78 -0.10
C ALA A 61 -7.72 -2.30 -1.01
N GLN A 62 -7.56 -1.11 -1.58
CA GLN A 62 -8.52 -0.52 -2.51
C GLN A 62 -7.80 -0.16 -3.78
N LEU A 63 -8.39 -0.47 -4.92
CA LEU A 63 -7.82 -0.18 -6.23
C LEU A 63 -8.85 0.56 -7.08
N ASN A 64 -8.42 1.68 -7.67
CA ASN A 64 -9.19 2.41 -8.67
C ASN A 64 -8.27 2.68 -9.86
N LYS A 65 -8.39 1.85 -10.89
CA LYS A 65 -7.53 1.95 -12.08
C LYS A 65 -7.81 3.21 -12.89
N ALA A 66 -9.04 3.70 -12.90
CA ALA A 66 -9.38 4.92 -13.62
C ALA A 66 -8.66 6.13 -13.03
N SER A 67 -8.56 6.19 -11.72
CA SER A 67 -7.85 7.26 -11.02
C SER A 67 -6.37 6.95 -10.79
N GLN A 68 -5.92 5.77 -11.18
CA GLN A 68 -4.53 5.31 -10.99
C GLN A 68 -4.11 5.40 -9.53
N TYR A 69 -4.88 4.77 -8.66
CA TYR A 69 -4.76 4.92 -7.23
C TYR A 69 -4.96 3.57 -6.55
N VAL A 70 -4.10 3.28 -5.60
CA VAL A 70 -4.23 2.12 -4.73
C VAL A 70 -4.01 2.55 -3.30
N SER A 71 -4.80 2.05 -2.37
CA SER A 71 -4.66 2.41 -0.97
C SER A 71 -4.65 1.18 -0.08
N LEU A 72 -4.14 1.37 1.13
CA LEU A 72 -4.17 0.37 2.17
C LEU A 72 -4.79 1.01 3.41
N LEU A 73 -5.83 0.38 3.92
CA LEU A 73 -6.46 0.77 5.17
C LEU A 73 -6.08 -0.25 6.23
N ILE A 74 -5.66 0.22 7.40
CA ILE A 74 -5.37 -0.62 8.55
C ILE A 74 -6.40 -0.26 9.60
N ARG A 75 -7.32 -1.19 9.88
CA ARG A 75 -8.38 -0.97 10.86
C ARG A 75 -7.87 -1.25 12.26
N ASP A 76 -8.44 -0.56 13.23
CA ASP A 76 -8.14 -0.79 14.64
C ASP A 76 -6.63 -0.73 14.91
N SER A 77 -6.02 0.38 14.49
CA SER A 77 -4.57 0.57 14.55
C SER A 77 -4.00 0.33 15.94
N GLN A 78 -2.86 -0.33 15.99
CA GLN A 78 -2.16 -0.71 17.21
C GLN A 78 -0.71 -0.25 17.14
N PRO A 79 -0.03 -0.06 18.28
CA PRO A 79 1.39 0.28 18.28
C PRO A 79 2.25 -0.70 17.48
N SER A 80 1.88 -1.98 17.46
CA SER A 80 2.60 -3.00 16.69
C SER A 80 2.46 -2.83 15.18
N ASP A 81 1.59 -1.94 14.70
CA ASP A 81 1.48 -1.62 13.26
C ASP A 81 2.54 -0.63 12.81
N SER A 82 3.33 -0.08 13.73
CA SER A 82 4.40 0.85 13.38
C SER A 82 5.45 0.17 12.52
N ALA A 83 5.58 0.62 11.27
CA ALA A 83 6.47 0.02 10.30
C ALA A 83 6.53 0.93 9.07
N THR A 84 7.46 0.64 8.17
CA THR A 84 7.48 1.24 6.85
C THR A 84 6.58 0.41 5.94
N TYR A 85 5.68 1.07 5.23
CA TYR A 85 4.78 0.41 4.28
C TYR A 85 5.21 0.78 2.87
N LEU A 86 5.31 -0.24 2.02
CA LEU A 86 5.82 -0.11 0.66
C LEU A 86 4.72 -0.48 -0.32
N CYS A 87 4.49 0.40 -1.28
CA CYS A 87 3.58 0.15 -2.40
C CYS A 87 4.43 -0.24 -3.60
N ALA A 88 4.07 -1.32 -4.28
CA ALA A 88 4.76 -1.74 -5.49
C ALA A 88 3.74 -1.95 -6.60
N VAL A 89 4.08 -1.50 -7.79
CA VAL A 89 3.23 -1.64 -8.96
C VAL A 89 4.03 -2.41 -10.00
N LYS A 90 3.48 -3.54 -10.45
CA LYS A 90 4.11 -4.31 -11.52
C LYS A 90 3.81 -3.64 -12.84
N MET A 91 4.86 -3.19 -13.52
CA MET A 91 4.73 -2.51 -14.80
C MET A 91 4.51 -3.49 -15.92
N ASN A 92 3.83 -3.06 -16.96
CA ASN A 92 3.59 -3.88 -18.14
C ASN A 92 4.89 -4.34 -18.82
N SER A 93 5.97 -3.61 -18.63
CA SER A 93 7.30 -3.98 -19.14
C SER A 93 7.97 -5.10 -18.35
N GLY A 94 7.34 -5.58 -17.28
CA GLY A 94 7.88 -6.62 -16.42
C GLY A 94 8.66 -6.13 -15.21
N GLY A 95 8.91 -4.83 -15.12
CA GLY A 95 9.57 -4.25 -13.97
C GLY A 95 8.61 -3.88 -12.84
N TYR A 96 9.15 -3.45 -11.72
CA TYR A 96 8.38 -2.98 -10.57
C TYR A 96 8.82 -1.58 -10.20
N GLN A 97 7.88 -0.77 -9.75
CA GLN A 97 8.18 0.49 -9.08
C GLN A 97 7.80 0.35 -7.61
N LYS A 98 8.66 0.84 -6.74
CA LYS A 98 8.43 0.87 -5.30
C LYS A 98 8.63 2.27 -4.77
N VAL A 99 7.77 2.67 -3.87
CA VAL A 99 7.91 3.93 -3.14
C VAL A 99 7.74 3.62 -1.66
N THR A 100 8.67 4.12 -0.87
CA THR A 100 8.64 3.89 0.58
C THR A 100 7.74 4.92 1.24
N LEU A 101 6.84 4.44 2.09
CA LEU A 101 5.99 5.28 2.93
C LEU A 101 6.40 5.06 4.38
N GLU A 102 6.59 6.14 5.09
CA GLU A 102 6.93 6.09 6.51
C GLU A 102 5.74 6.46 7.38
#